data_0989ba1501cab863fc34773969562d77
#
_entry.id   0989ba1501cab863fc34773969562d77
#
_cell.length_a   1.000
_cell.length_b   1.000
_cell.length_c   1.000
_cell.angle_alpha   90.00
_cell.angle_beta   90.00
_cell.angle_gamma   90.00
#
_symmetry.space_group_name_H-M   'P 1'
#
loop_
_entity.id
_entity.type
_entity.pdbx_description
1 polymer ?
#
loop_
_entity_poly.entity_id
_entity_poly.type
_entity_poly.pdbx_seq_one_letter_code
_entity_poly.pdbx_strand_id
1 'polypeptide(L)'
;METFKYHGPTPRGDQPKAIKGLIEGLKKKFTQQTLLGVTGSGKTVTIANVITHYNKPTLVLAHNKTLALQLYNEFKELFPHNRVEYFVSYYDYYQPEAYMPATDTYVEKDMAINAKIEQMRLSATQALMSRNDVIIVASVSCIYGLGNPENYKNLSFEFVVGDTIDRREILLK
;
A
#
# COMPACT_ATOMS: atom_id res chain seq x y z
N MET A 1 2.99 6.76 20.52
CA MET A 1 2.43 6.07 19.33
C MET A 1 2.32 7.09 18.22
N GLU A 2 2.82 6.75 17.04
CA GLU A 2 2.67 7.60 15.86
C GLU A 2 1.20 7.64 15.44
N THR A 3 0.70 8.83 15.13
CA THR A 3 -0.70 9.06 14.77
C THR A 3 -0.79 9.67 13.39
N PHE A 4 -1.87 9.40 12.67
CA PHE A 4 -2.11 10.03 11.38
C PHE A 4 -2.35 11.53 11.54
N LYS A 5 -1.63 12.32 10.75
CA LYS A 5 -1.73 13.79 10.69
C LYS A 5 -2.25 14.19 9.31
N TYR A 6 -3.53 14.49 9.24
CA TYR A 6 -4.19 14.92 8.01
C TYR A 6 -3.84 16.36 7.65
N HIS A 7 -3.42 16.56 6.40
CA HIS A 7 -3.06 17.87 5.81
C HIS A 7 -3.84 18.15 4.53
N GLY A 8 -5.13 17.99 4.56
CA GLY A 8 -5.99 18.21 3.41
C GLY A 8 -7.04 19.31 3.63
N PRO A 9 -7.90 19.54 2.64
CA PRO A 9 -8.97 20.51 2.74
C PRO A 9 -9.99 20.12 3.81
N THR A 10 -10.58 21.11 4.45
CA THR A 10 -11.68 20.87 5.40
C THR A 10 -12.86 20.21 4.68
N PRO A 11 -13.42 19.13 5.23
CA PRO A 11 -14.59 18.46 4.66
C PRO A 11 -15.78 19.40 4.50
N ARG A 12 -16.46 19.33 3.34
CA ARG A 12 -17.58 20.23 2.97
C ARG A 12 -18.78 19.42 2.49
N GLY A 13 -19.93 20.10 2.41
CA GLY A 13 -21.19 19.49 1.94
C GLY A 13 -21.60 18.29 2.79
N ASP A 14 -21.81 17.13 2.15
CA ASP A 14 -22.21 15.89 2.83
C ASP A 14 -21.04 15.08 3.41
N GLN A 15 -19.78 15.49 3.16
CA GLN A 15 -18.61 14.77 3.65
C GLN A 15 -18.57 14.64 5.19
N PRO A 16 -18.85 15.70 6.00
CA PRO A 16 -18.88 15.56 7.46
C PRO A 16 -19.88 14.52 7.94
N LYS A 17 -21.07 14.45 7.32
CA LYS A 17 -22.10 13.45 7.63
C LYS A 17 -21.62 12.04 7.27
N ALA A 18 -21.01 11.86 6.11
CA ALA A 18 -20.45 10.58 5.66
C ALA A 18 -19.31 10.11 6.57
N ILE A 19 -18.37 10.99 6.94
CA ILE A 19 -17.28 10.71 7.88
C ILE A 19 -17.84 10.24 9.22
N LYS A 20 -18.81 10.96 9.78
CA LYS A 20 -19.45 10.59 11.05
C LYS A 20 -20.08 9.20 10.98
N GLY A 21 -20.86 8.93 9.91
CA GLY A 21 -21.50 7.64 9.71
C GLY A 21 -20.52 6.48 9.61
N LEU A 22 -19.43 6.65 8.84
CA LEU A 22 -18.38 5.64 8.70
C LEU A 22 -17.67 5.37 10.02
N ILE A 23 -17.34 6.41 10.79
CA ILE A 23 -16.70 6.28 12.12
C ILE A 23 -17.65 5.57 13.10
N GLU A 24 -18.93 5.90 13.11
CA GLU A 24 -19.92 5.22 13.95
C GLU A 24 -20.04 3.74 13.59
N GLY A 25 -20.03 3.40 12.29
CA GLY A 25 -20.02 2.02 11.83
C GLY A 25 -18.79 1.25 12.30
N LEU A 26 -17.60 1.87 12.24
CA LEU A 26 -16.36 1.27 12.78
C LEU A 26 -16.44 1.04 14.30
N LYS A 27 -16.98 2.00 15.06
CA LYS A 27 -17.21 1.85 16.50
C LYS A 27 -18.17 0.70 16.82
N LYS A 28 -19.20 0.51 15.99
CA LYS A 28 -20.16 -0.61 16.09
C LYS A 28 -19.59 -1.93 15.55
N LYS A 29 -18.34 -1.94 15.10
CA LYS A 29 -17.65 -3.12 14.52
C LYS A 29 -18.34 -3.66 13.26
N PHE A 30 -18.91 -2.79 12.44
CA PHE A 30 -19.41 -3.20 11.14
C PHE A 30 -18.25 -3.71 10.29
N THR A 31 -18.42 -4.91 9.73
CA THR A 31 -17.41 -5.56 8.87
C THR A 31 -17.34 -4.95 7.48
N GLN A 32 -18.43 -4.34 7.03
CA GLN A 32 -18.55 -3.74 5.69
C GLN A 32 -19.33 -2.43 5.77
N GLN A 33 -18.87 -1.45 5.00
CA GLN A 33 -19.55 -0.17 4.81
C GLN A 33 -19.33 0.30 3.37
N THR A 34 -20.30 0.96 2.78
CA THR A 34 -20.20 1.49 1.41
C THR A 34 -20.32 3.00 1.43
N LEU A 35 -19.32 3.69 0.85
CA LEU A 35 -19.36 5.12 0.58
C LEU A 35 -19.77 5.34 -0.88
N LEU A 36 -21.00 5.80 -1.10
CA LEU A 36 -21.51 6.15 -2.42
C LEU A 36 -21.29 7.63 -2.69
N GLY A 37 -20.75 7.96 -3.87
CA GLY A 37 -20.53 9.33 -4.29
C GLY A 37 -20.09 9.41 -5.74
N VAL A 38 -20.48 10.45 -6.45
CA VAL A 38 -20.07 10.72 -7.82
C VAL A 38 -18.56 11.00 -7.91
N THR A 39 -17.99 10.92 -9.12
CA THR A 39 -16.62 11.33 -9.37
C THR A 39 -16.42 12.80 -8.97
N GLY A 40 -15.32 13.13 -8.32
CA GLY A 40 -15.03 14.48 -7.84
C GLY A 40 -15.74 14.90 -6.54
N SER A 41 -16.57 14.04 -5.91
CA SER A 41 -17.23 14.35 -4.64
C SER A 41 -16.29 14.35 -3.41
N GLY A 42 -14.99 14.11 -3.61
CA GLY A 42 -14.01 14.08 -2.53
C GLY A 42 -14.08 12.82 -1.65
N LYS A 43 -14.38 11.66 -2.24
CA LYS A 43 -14.38 10.37 -1.52
C LYS A 43 -13.03 10.10 -0.85
N THR A 44 -11.91 10.41 -1.51
CA THR A 44 -10.55 10.24 -0.95
C THR A 44 -10.36 11.10 0.30
N VAL A 45 -10.81 12.37 0.26
CA VAL A 45 -10.79 13.28 1.44
C VAL A 45 -11.65 12.71 2.57
N THR A 46 -12.82 12.19 2.26
CA THR A 46 -13.72 11.56 3.25
C THR A 46 -13.04 10.37 3.92
N ILE A 47 -12.45 9.45 3.14
CA ILE A 47 -11.75 8.27 3.68
C ILE A 47 -10.49 8.67 4.45
N ALA A 48 -9.72 9.66 3.99
CA ALA A 48 -8.56 10.17 4.72
C ALA A 48 -8.92 10.66 6.12
N ASN A 49 -10.04 11.37 6.26
CA ASN A 49 -10.53 11.78 7.57
C ASN A 49 -10.97 10.60 8.44
N VAL A 50 -11.56 9.56 7.86
CA VAL A 50 -11.90 8.32 8.59
C VAL A 50 -10.63 7.62 9.08
N ILE A 51 -9.60 7.51 8.23
CA ILE A 51 -8.28 6.93 8.59
C ILE A 51 -7.67 7.68 9.78
N THR A 52 -7.69 9.01 9.74
CA THR A 52 -7.18 9.85 10.83
C THR A 52 -7.87 9.55 12.17
N HIS A 53 -9.20 9.41 12.16
CA HIS A 53 -9.95 9.10 13.36
C HIS A 53 -9.78 7.66 13.86
N TYR A 54 -9.68 6.70 12.94
CA TYR A 54 -9.51 5.29 13.29
C TYR A 54 -8.10 4.97 13.76
N ASN A 55 -7.11 5.67 13.21
CA ASN A 55 -5.70 5.65 13.60
C ASN A 55 -5.08 4.24 13.62
N LYS A 56 -5.30 3.46 12.55
CA LYS A 56 -4.73 2.12 12.37
C LYS A 56 -4.13 1.96 10.98
N PRO A 57 -3.16 1.05 10.81
CA PRO A 57 -2.64 0.71 9.49
C PRO A 57 -3.78 0.40 8.53
N THR A 58 -3.71 0.97 7.33
CA THR A 58 -4.81 0.93 6.35
C THR A 58 -4.30 0.40 5.02
N LEU A 59 -5.03 -0.54 4.44
CA LEU A 59 -4.81 -1.03 3.08
C LEU A 59 -5.87 -0.45 2.15
N VAL A 60 -5.42 0.24 1.10
CA VAL A 60 -6.24 0.79 0.02
C VAL A 60 -6.01 -0.06 -1.23
N LEU A 61 -7.05 -0.77 -1.69
CA LEU A 61 -6.99 -1.63 -2.87
C LEU A 61 -7.58 -0.94 -4.08
N ALA A 62 -6.82 -0.86 -5.17
CA ALA A 62 -7.25 -0.40 -6.48
C ALA A 62 -7.26 -1.55 -7.49
N HIS A 63 -8.15 -1.49 -8.48
CA HIS A 63 -8.28 -2.53 -9.48
C HIS A 63 -7.12 -2.59 -10.49
N ASN A 64 -6.32 -1.54 -10.62
CA ASN A 64 -5.14 -1.50 -11.50
C ASN A 64 -4.02 -0.61 -10.95
N LYS A 65 -2.82 -0.68 -11.58
CA LYS A 65 -1.63 0.11 -11.20
C LYS A 65 -1.85 1.61 -11.34
N THR A 66 -2.56 2.07 -12.38
CA THR A 66 -2.77 3.50 -12.68
C THR A 66 -3.60 4.15 -11.59
N LEU A 67 -4.73 3.54 -11.22
CA LEU A 67 -5.55 4.03 -10.11
C LEU A 67 -4.83 3.94 -8.77
N ALA A 68 -4.07 2.87 -8.55
CA ALA A 68 -3.24 2.74 -7.34
C ALA A 68 -2.23 3.90 -7.25
N LEU A 69 -1.57 4.27 -8.35
CA LEU A 69 -0.63 5.38 -8.38
C LEU A 69 -1.32 6.73 -8.11
N GLN A 70 -2.49 6.96 -8.70
CA GLN A 70 -3.28 8.16 -8.43
C GLN A 70 -3.63 8.27 -6.94
N LEU A 71 -4.20 7.22 -6.36
CA LEU A 71 -4.56 7.18 -4.94
C LEU A 71 -3.33 7.32 -4.02
N TYR A 72 -2.20 6.70 -4.39
CA TYR A 72 -0.95 6.85 -3.67
C TYR A 72 -0.52 8.32 -3.59
N ASN A 73 -0.53 9.05 -4.72
CA ASN A 73 -0.18 10.46 -4.77
C ASN A 73 -1.17 11.31 -3.94
N GLU A 74 -2.47 11.08 -4.09
CA GLU A 74 -3.51 11.77 -3.30
C GLU A 74 -3.30 11.55 -1.79
N PHE A 75 -3.10 10.31 -1.32
CA PHE A 75 -2.87 10.03 0.09
C PHE A 75 -1.54 10.60 0.59
N LYS A 76 -0.50 10.60 -0.24
CA LYS A 76 0.79 11.20 0.11
C LYS A 76 0.72 12.71 0.32
N GLU A 77 -0.09 13.41 -0.48
CA GLU A 77 -0.38 14.84 -0.27
C GLU A 77 -1.20 15.08 1.00
N LEU A 78 -2.18 14.22 1.28
CA LEU A 78 -3.05 14.32 2.46
C LEU A 78 -2.34 13.92 3.77
N PHE A 79 -1.27 13.12 3.70
CA PHE A 79 -0.50 12.61 4.84
C PHE A 79 1.01 12.76 4.65
N PRO A 80 1.54 14.01 4.51
CA PRO A 80 2.96 14.24 4.19
C PRO A 80 3.93 13.79 5.29
N HIS A 81 3.45 13.63 6.52
CA HIS A 81 4.26 13.24 7.68
C HIS A 81 4.07 11.78 8.10
N ASN A 82 3.15 11.07 7.45
CA ASN A 82 2.89 9.66 7.72
C ASN A 82 3.46 8.78 6.60
N ARG A 83 3.49 7.49 6.82
CA ARG A 83 4.05 6.55 5.86
C ARG A 83 2.97 6.12 4.86
N VAL A 84 3.04 6.64 3.64
CA VAL A 84 2.20 6.20 2.52
C VAL A 84 3.07 5.43 1.54
N GLU A 85 2.74 4.18 1.27
CA GLU A 85 3.54 3.25 0.47
C GLU A 85 2.75 2.70 -0.72
N TYR A 86 3.48 2.44 -1.81
CA TYR A 86 2.93 1.92 -3.06
C TYR A 86 3.29 0.45 -3.22
N PHE A 87 2.29 -0.40 -3.39
CA PHE A 87 2.47 -1.84 -3.47
C PHE A 87 1.72 -2.46 -4.64
N VAL A 88 2.42 -2.66 -5.75
CA VAL A 88 1.86 -3.24 -6.98
C VAL A 88 2.73 -4.37 -7.49
N SER A 89 2.29 -5.09 -8.52
CA SER A 89 3.11 -6.10 -9.20
C SER A 89 4.38 -5.47 -9.76
N TYR A 90 5.52 -6.10 -9.54
CA TYR A 90 6.83 -5.65 -10.03
C TYR A 90 7.08 -5.98 -11.51
N TYR A 91 6.20 -6.77 -12.14
CA TYR A 91 6.26 -7.00 -13.57
C TYR A 91 5.67 -5.82 -14.34
N ASP A 92 6.45 -5.19 -15.21
CA ASP A 92 5.96 -4.17 -16.14
C ASP A 92 5.39 -4.81 -17.39
N TYR A 93 5.97 -5.94 -17.79
CA TYR A 93 5.57 -6.72 -18.94
C TYR A 93 5.62 -8.20 -18.59
N TYR A 94 4.62 -8.93 -19.01
CA TYR A 94 4.56 -10.38 -18.90
C TYR A 94 4.00 -10.97 -20.19
N GLN A 95 4.82 -11.69 -20.94
CA GLN A 95 4.43 -12.46 -22.10
C GLN A 95 4.54 -13.94 -21.74
N PRO A 96 3.41 -14.66 -21.68
CA PRO A 96 3.45 -16.12 -21.46
C PRO A 96 4.04 -16.81 -22.68
N GLU A 97 4.61 -17.97 -22.46
CA GLU A 97 4.99 -18.88 -23.53
C GLU A 97 3.76 -19.22 -24.36
N ALA A 98 3.87 -19.15 -25.66
CA ALA A 98 2.82 -19.54 -26.61
C ALA A 98 3.41 -20.20 -27.84
N TYR A 99 2.75 -21.23 -28.32
CA TYR A 99 3.06 -21.85 -29.61
C TYR A 99 1.91 -21.61 -30.57
N MET A 100 2.24 -21.04 -31.74
CA MET A 100 1.30 -20.80 -32.83
C MET A 100 1.46 -21.86 -33.92
N PRO A 101 0.63 -22.93 -33.94
CA PRO A 101 0.78 -24.02 -34.89
C PRO A 101 0.65 -23.60 -36.36
N ALA A 102 -0.14 -22.55 -36.63
CA ALA A 102 -0.37 -22.07 -38.00
C ALA A 102 0.89 -21.48 -38.66
N THR A 103 1.83 -20.97 -37.88
CA THR A 103 3.08 -20.34 -38.36
C THR A 103 4.33 -21.03 -37.86
N ASP A 104 4.18 -22.17 -37.14
CA ASP A 104 5.27 -22.91 -36.47
C ASP A 104 6.17 -21.97 -35.65
N THR A 105 5.54 -21.00 -34.97
CA THR A 105 6.27 -19.97 -34.20
C THR A 105 6.11 -20.24 -32.71
N TYR A 106 7.24 -20.38 -32.03
CA TYR A 106 7.33 -20.42 -30.57
C TYR A 106 7.62 -19.01 -30.04
N VAL A 107 6.71 -18.51 -29.21
CA VAL A 107 6.89 -17.24 -28.50
C VAL A 107 7.44 -17.55 -27.12
N GLU A 108 8.68 -17.12 -26.86
CA GLU A 108 9.32 -17.33 -25.57
C GLU A 108 8.68 -16.48 -24.47
N LYS A 109 8.77 -16.98 -23.25
CA LYS A 109 8.36 -16.22 -22.05
C LYS A 109 9.27 -15.01 -21.91
N ASP A 110 8.68 -13.83 -21.87
CA ASP A 110 9.39 -12.59 -21.60
C ASP A 110 8.76 -11.85 -20.41
N MET A 111 9.60 -11.33 -19.54
CA MET A 111 9.15 -10.56 -18.38
C MET A 111 10.21 -9.54 -17.96
N ALA A 112 9.79 -8.29 -17.81
CA ALA A 112 10.62 -7.23 -17.30
C ALA A 112 10.28 -6.93 -15.84
N ILE A 113 11.27 -7.01 -14.97
CA ILE A 113 11.16 -6.67 -13.55
C ILE A 113 11.57 -5.20 -13.37
N ASN A 114 10.70 -4.42 -12.74
CA ASN A 114 11.01 -3.04 -12.39
C ASN A 114 11.62 -2.97 -10.99
N ALA A 115 12.94 -2.76 -10.93
CA ALA A 115 13.70 -2.70 -9.68
C ALA A 115 13.20 -1.59 -8.73
N LYS A 116 12.69 -0.48 -9.27
CA LYS A 116 12.13 0.60 -8.44
C LYS A 116 10.84 0.18 -7.76
N ILE A 117 9.97 -0.55 -8.45
CA ILE A 117 8.74 -1.10 -7.86
C ILE A 117 9.08 -2.15 -6.80
N GLU A 118 10.09 -2.99 -7.05
CA GLU A 118 10.56 -3.96 -6.05
C GLU A 118 11.04 -3.26 -4.78
N GLN A 119 11.86 -2.22 -4.91
CA GLN A 119 12.30 -1.40 -3.79
C GLN A 119 11.11 -0.79 -3.01
N MET A 120 10.09 -0.27 -3.71
CA MET A 120 8.89 0.28 -3.08
C MET A 120 8.08 -0.79 -2.32
N ARG A 121 8.03 -2.02 -2.82
CA ARG A 121 7.39 -3.17 -2.14
C ARG A 121 8.12 -3.54 -0.86
N LEU A 122 9.46 -3.59 -0.90
CA LEU A 122 10.28 -3.83 0.30
C LEU A 122 10.09 -2.72 1.34
N SER A 123 10.07 -1.45 0.90
CA SER A 123 9.76 -0.30 1.75
C SER A 123 8.39 -0.43 2.44
N ALA A 124 7.36 -0.83 1.69
CA ALA A 124 6.02 -1.03 2.22
C ALA A 124 5.98 -2.14 3.29
N THR A 125 6.67 -3.26 3.04
CA THR A 125 6.78 -4.37 3.99
C THR A 125 7.48 -3.92 5.28
N GLN A 126 8.61 -3.22 5.16
CA GLN A 126 9.34 -2.69 6.30
C GLN A 126 8.49 -1.69 7.11
N ALA A 127 7.78 -0.79 6.42
CA ALA A 127 6.93 0.20 7.07
C ALA A 127 5.86 -0.46 7.95
N LEU A 128 5.18 -1.51 7.44
CA LEU A 128 4.18 -2.26 8.22
C LEU A 128 4.75 -2.97 9.44
N MET A 129 6.03 -3.37 9.40
CA MET A 129 6.67 -4.05 10.52
C MET A 129 7.15 -3.09 11.62
N SER A 130 7.46 -1.83 11.24
CA SER A 130 8.09 -0.86 12.14
C SER A 130 7.16 0.25 12.63
N ARG A 131 6.01 0.50 11.95
CA ARG A 131 5.14 1.65 12.22
C ARG A 131 3.67 1.27 12.24
N ASN A 132 2.86 2.07 12.95
CA ASN A 132 1.40 1.91 13.02
C ASN A 132 0.63 2.96 12.19
N ASP A 133 1.31 4.00 11.70
CA ASP A 133 0.73 5.10 10.92
C ASP A 133 1.00 4.92 9.41
N VAL A 134 0.70 3.73 8.90
CA VAL A 134 1.01 3.31 7.54
C VAL A 134 -0.25 3.17 6.69
N ILE A 135 -0.22 3.76 5.49
CA ILE A 135 -1.21 3.54 4.43
C ILE A 135 -0.52 2.82 3.29
N ILE A 136 -0.96 1.59 2.97
CA ILE A 136 -0.50 0.87 1.79
C ILE A 136 -1.52 1.05 0.68
N VAL A 137 -1.11 1.61 -0.43
CA VAL A 137 -1.94 1.68 -1.65
C VAL A 137 -1.47 0.60 -2.62
N ALA A 138 -2.33 -0.37 -2.87
CA ALA A 138 -2.00 -1.57 -3.63
C ALA A 138 -2.93 -1.79 -4.82
N SER A 139 -2.42 -2.45 -5.85
CA SER A 139 -3.28 -3.05 -6.87
C SER A 139 -3.73 -4.45 -6.46
N VAL A 140 -4.79 -4.98 -7.10
CA VAL A 140 -5.31 -6.34 -6.83
C VAL A 140 -4.26 -7.44 -6.95
N SER A 141 -3.14 -7.20 -7.63
CA SER A 141 -2.03 -8.16 -7.72
C SER A 141 -1.33 -8.43 -6.38
N CYS A 142 -1.54 -7.61 -5.35
CA CYS A 142 -0.99 -7.84 -4.01
C CYS A 142 -1.62 -9.03 -3.27
N ILE A 143 -2.80 -9.50 -3.70
CA ILE A 143 -3.46 -10.68 -3.11
C ILE A 143 -2.70 -11.99 -3.41
N TYR A 144 -1.89 -11.99 -4.46
CA TYR A 144 -1.00 -13.10 -4.77
C TYR A 144 0.28 -12.95 -3.94
N GLY A 145 0.37 -13.72 -2.86
CA GLY A 145 1.49 -13.66 -1.91
C GLY A 145 2.79 -14.13 -2.55
N LEU A 146 3.86 -13.40 -2.30
CA LEU A 146 5.23 -13.78 -2.62
C LEU A 146 6.05 -13.77 -1.32
N GLY A 147 6.27 -14.97 -0.78
CA GLY A 147 7.11 -15.15 0.40
C GLY A 147 6.36 -15.17 1.75
N ASN A 148 7.08 -15.63 2.78
CA ASN A 148 6.59 -15.66 4.14
C ASN A 148 7.06 -14.40 4.89
N PRO A 149 6.16 -13.59 5.49
CA PRO A 149 6.52 -12.41 6.27
C PRO A 149 7.48 -12.71 7.44
N GLU A 150 7.39 -13.90 8.03
CA GLU A 150 8.29 -14.32 9.13
C GLU A 150 9.73 -14.47 8.64
N ASN A 151 9.94 -15.02 7.44
CA ASN A 151 11.27 -15.12 6.84
C ASN A 151 11.88 -13.72 6.61
N TYR A 152 11.07 -12.77 6.13
CA TYR A 152 11.50 -11.39 5.95
C TYR A 152 11.92 -10.75 7.28
N LYS A 153 11.12 -10.94 8.35
CA LYS A 153 11.44 -10.43 9.68
C LYS A 153 12.73 -11.04 10.25
N ASN A 154 12.93 -12.33 10.05
CA ASN A 154 14.11 -13.05 10.55
C ASN A 154 15.40 -12.67 9.80
N LEU A 155 15.28 -12.19 8.55
CA LEU A 155 16.40 -11.74 7.72
C LEU A 155 16.62 -10.22 7.78
N SER A 156 15.80 -9.48 8.53
CA SER A 156 15.95 -8.04 8.69
C SER A 156 16.82 -7.70 9.90
N PHE A 157 17.59 -6.62 9.78
CA PHE A 157 18.38 -6.05 10.87
C PHE A 157 17.90 -4.63 11.14
N GLU A 158 17.84 -4.28 12.41
CA GLU A 158 17.60 -2.92 12.85
C GLU A 158 18.89 -2.37 13.49
N PHE A 159 19.37 -1.24 12.99
CA PHE A 159 20.56 -0.58 13.52
C PHE A 159 20.21 0.83 13.98
N VAL A 160 20.67 1.19 15.17
CA VAL A 160 20.56 2.54 15.70
C VAL A 160 21.92 3.21 15.64
N VAL A 161 21.96 4.50 15.30
CA VAL A 161 23.23 5.24 15.26
C VAL A 161 23.87 5.26 16.64
N GLY A 162 25.08 4.70 16.73
CA GLY A 162 25.82 4.53 18.00
C GLY A 162 25.91 3.08 18.47
N ASP A 163 25.19 2.15 17.85
CA ASP A 163 25.31 0.72 18.18
C ASP A 163 26.67 0.17 17.75
N THR A 164 27.23 -0.69 18.59
CA THR A 164 28.43 -1.47 18.27
C THR A 164 28.01 -2.89 17.97
N ILE A 165 28.15 -3.34 16.73
CA ILE A 165 27.71 -4.66 16.28
C ILE A 165 28.91 -5.41 15.71
N ASP A 166 29.04 -6.71 16.06
CA ASP A 166 30.08 -7.56 15.49
C ASP A 166 29.77 -7.85 14.01
N ARG A 167 30.75 -7.59 13.15
CA ARG A 167 30.65 -7.89 11.72
C ARG A 167 30.28 -9.36 11.44
N ARG A 168 30.71 -10.29 12.29
CA ARG A 168 30.42 -11.72 12.14
C ARG A 168 28.94 -12.02 12.34
N GLU A 169 28.27 -11.36 13.28
CA GLU A 169 26.83 -11.52 13.52
C GLU A 169 26.01 -11.08 12.31
N ILE A 170 26.45 -10.01 11.61
CA ILE A 170 25.77 -9.52 10.40
C ILE A 170 25.96 -10.51 9.22
N LEU A 171 27.09 -11.20 9.13
CA LEU A 171 27.41 -12.10 8.02
C LEU A 171 26.84 -13.52 8.20
N LEU A 172 26.48 -13.92 9.41
CA LEU A 172 25.98 -15.25 9.74
C LEU A 172 24.45 -15.36 9.74
N LYS A 173 23.73 -14.27 9.59
CA LYS A 173 22.30 -14.16 9.53
C LYS A 173 21.80 -13.90 8.12
#